data_24f268f03568fda4715d094add645e9d
#
_entry.id   24f268f03568fda4715d094add645e9d
#
_cell.length_a   1.000
_cell.length_b   1.000
_cell.length_c   1.000
_cell.angle_alpha   90.00
_cell.angle_beta   90.00
_cell.angle_gamma   90.00
#
_symmetry.space_group_name_H-M   'P 1'
#
loop_
_entity.id
_entity.type
_entity.pdbx_description
1 polymer ?
#
loop_
_entity_poly.entity_id
_entity_poly.type
_entity_poly.pdbx_seq_one_letter_code
_entity_poly.pdbx_strand_id
1 'polypeptide(L)'
;MSPHEAISGLLWSPSGARRLPATRALDAALGRLRKGELFQICELDPRGPLYLLPTRELIRALVARIRALGARRVLEVAAGDGFLSAALRQAAPGLQIVASDSGAWTDASARMTARERREFRGVDVPGVRLGASVLRLDALAAIRRSQPDLVLTSWLPQGALLDRMVRAPVRYVLEIGAKDGVTPGAWSWRFAHEFCEEIERYARCRLDERPAQGLHSRVTLYFGAAHPTYACERVRPGDWLWQYRPRRN
;
A
#
# COMPACT_ATOMS: atom_id res chain seq x y z
N MET A 1 -19.30 -9.90 -21.51
CA MET A 1 -18.47 -9.82 -20.29
C MET A 1 -18.80 -8.53 -19.58
N SER A 2 -19.28 -8.62 -18.36
CA SER A 2 -19.56 -7.44 -17.55
C SER A 2 -18.26 -6.69 -17.17
N PRO A 3 -18.33 -5.40 -16.80
CA PRO A 3 -17.14 -4.68 -16.30
C PRO A 3 -16.50 -5.36 -15.09
N HIS A 4 -17.31 -5.95 -14.21
CA HIS A 4 -16.86 -6.72 -13.06
C HIS A 4 -16.04 -7.95 -13.48
N GLU A 5 -16.54 -8.77 -14.41
CA GLU A 5 -15.83 -9.94 -14.94
C GLU A 5 -14.52 -9.54 -15.62
N ALA A 6 -14.51 -8.42 -16.35
CA ALA A 6 -13.32 -7.89 -16.99
C ALA A 6 -12.21 -7.56 -15.98
N ILE A 7 -12.55 -6.83 -14.90
CA ILE A 7 -11.58 -6.48 -13.85
C ILE A 7 -11.16 -7.73 -13.08
N SER A 8 -12.11 -8.57 -12.68
CA SER A 8 -11.79 -9.82 -11.99
C SER A 8 -10.84 -10.69 -12.81
N GLY A 9 -11.06 -10.82 -14.12
CA GLY A 9 -10.17 -11.56 -15.03
C GLY A 9 -8.78 -10.95 -15.21
N LEU A 10 -8.63 -9.64 -15.01
CA LEU A 10 -7.33 -8.97 -15.00
C LEU A 10 -6.57 -9.21 -13.70
N LEU A 11 -7.26 -9.22 -12.56
CA LEU A 11 -6.65 -9.31 -11.24
C LEU A 11 -6.45 -10.75 -10.76
N TRP A 12 -7.21 -11.70 -11.30
CA TRP A 12 -7.21 -13.08 -10.87
C TRP A 12 -7.13 -14.05 -12.05
N SER A 13 -6.41 -15.15 -11.88
CA SER A 13 -6.44 -16.28 -12.80
C SER A 13 -7.70 -17.11 -12.57
N PRO A 14 -8.06 -18.01 -13.51
CA PRO A 14 -9.13 -18.98 -13.29
C PRO A 14 -8.91 -19.88 -12.07
N SER A 15 -7.65 -20.13 -11.69
CA SER A 15 -7.29 -20.88 -10.48
C SER A 15 -7.35 -20.06 -9.19
N GLY A 16 -7.74 -18.77 -9.24
CA GLY A 16 -7.82 -17.89 -8.09
C GLY A 16 -6.47 -17.25 -7.67
N ALA A 17 -5.40 -17.45 -8.45
CA ALA A 17 -4.13 -16.78 -8.16
C ALA A 17 -4.14 -15.31 -8.61
N ARG A 18 -3.50 -14.43 -7.82
CA ARG A 18 -3.33 -13.01 -8.17
C ARG A 18 -2.52 -12.83 -9.46
N ARG A 19 -2.86 -11.80 -10.23
CA ARG A 19 -2.19 -11.46 -11.50
C ARG A 19 -1.72 -10.02 -11.47
N LEU A 20 -0.70 -9.73 -12.27
CA LEU A 20 -0.21 -8.37 -12.55
C LEU A 20 -0.66 -7.94 -13.95
N PRO A 21 -1.74 -7.18 -14.09
CA PRO A 21 -2.12 -6.62 -15.37
C PRO A 21 -1.12 -5.56 -15.84
N ALA A 22 -1.12 -5.24 -17.14
CA ALA A 22 -0.54 -4.00 -17.61
C ALA A 22 -1.40 -2.81 -17.14
N THR A 23 -0.79 -1.69 -16.75
CA THR A 23 -1.51 -0.48 -16.32
C THR A 23 -2.55 -0.04 -17.34
N ARG A 24 -2.19 0.00 -18.62
CA ARG A 24 -3.12 0.38 -19.71
C ARG A 24 -4.35 -0.51 -19.78
N ALA A 25 -4.18 -1.82 -19.59
CA ALA A 25 -5.30 -2.76 -19.62
C ALA A 25 -6.24 -2.58 -18.43
N LEU A 26 -5.65 -2.33 -17.25
CA LEU A 26 -6.41 -2.03 -16.03
C LEU A 26 -7.17 -0.71 -16.19
N ASP A 27 -6.53 0.36 -16.64
CA ASP A 27 -7.14 1.68 -16.87
C ASP A 27 -8.32 1.61 -17.86
N ALA A 28 -8.16 0.86 -18.94
CA ALA A 28 -9.23 0.66 -19.91
C ALA A 28 -10.45 -0.10 -19.32
N ALA A 29 -10.22 -1.01 -18.39
CA ALA A 29 -11.30 -1.71 -17.69
C ALA A 29 -11.95 -0.82 -16.63
N LEU A 30 -11.17 -0.07 -15.85
CA LEU A 30 -11.64 0.88 -14.84
C LEU A 30 -12.48 2.00 -15.48
N GLY A 31 -12.08 2.51 -16.64
CA GLY A 31 -12.81 3.56 -17.35
C GLY A 31 -14.24 3.17 -17.81
N ARG A 32 -14.59 1.88 -17.73
CA ARG A 32 -15.94 1.37 -18.06
C ARG A 32 -16.85 1.22 -16.85
N LEU A 33 -16.30 1.42 -15.64
CA LEU A 33 -17.07 1.30 -14.40
C LEU A 33 -17.96 2.51 -14.17
N ARG A 34 -19.08 2.26 -13.48
CA ARG A 34 -19.90 3.31 -12.88
C ARG A 34 -19.31 3.70 -11.53
N LYS A 35 -19.73 4.87 -11.04
CA LYS A 35 -19.33 5.38 -9.72
C LYS A 35 -19.70 4.37 -8.61
N GLY A 36 -18.76 4.03 -7.77
CA GLY A 36 -18.91 3.09 -6.64
C GLY A 36 -18.71 1.62 -7.00
N GLU A 37 -18.67 1.24 -8.29
CA GLU A 37 -18.51 -0.18 -8.67
C GLU A 37 -17.13 -0.73 -8.32
N LEU A 38 -16.06 0.05 -8.52
CA LEU A 38 -14.71 -0.40 -8.17
C LEU A 38 -14.58 -0.68 -6.68
N PHE A 39 -15.11 0.23 -5.85
CA PHE A 39 -15.11 0.04 -4.41
C PHE A 39 -15.81 -1.27 -4.03
N GLN A 40 -16.98 -1.54 -4.62
CA GLN A 40 -17.71 -2.78 -4.38
C GLN A 40 -16.91 -4.02 -4.83
N ILE A 41 -16.32 -3.99 -6.03
CA ILE A 41 -15.49 -5.07 -6.56
C ILE A 41 -14.33 -5.38 -5.60
N CYS A 42 -13.65 -4.33 -5.14
CA CYS A 42 -12.48 -4.47 -4.28
C CYS A 42 -12.84 -4.89 -2.84
N GLU A 43 -13.96 -4.41 -2.31
CA GLU A 43 -14.36 -4.64 -0.92
C GLU A 43 -15.03 -6.00 -0.73
N LEU A 44 -15.82 -6.44 -1.73
CA LEU A 44 -16.65 -7.64 -1.65
C LEU A 44 -16.03 -8.86 -2.33
N ASP A 45 -14.78 -8.80 -2.76
CA ASP A 45 -14.11 -9.96 -3.33
C ASP A 45 -14.04 -11.09 -2.28
N PRO A 46 -14.61 -12.28 -2.55
CA PRO A 46 -14.63 -13.37 -1.59
C PRO A 46 -13.24 -13.90 -1.22
N ARG A 47 -12.22 -13.52 -1.98
CA ARG A 47 -10.81 -13.88 -1.75
C ARG A 47 -10.12 -12.93 -0.79
N GLY A 48 -10.75 -11.81 -0.44
CA GLY A 48 -10.29 -10.78 0.46
C GLY A 48 -10.33 -9.38 -0.16
N PRO A 49 -10.39 -8.33 0.66
CA PRO A 49 -10.45 -6.96 0.17
C PRO A 49 -9.17 -6.58 -0.56
N LEU A 50 -9.32 -5.82 -1.65
CA LEU A 50 -8.22 -5.29 -2.46
C LEU A 50 -8.11 -3.78 -2.24
N TYR A 51 -7.00 -3.34 -1.68
CA TYR A 51 -6.73 -1.91 -1.46
C TYR A 51 -5.86 -1.32 -2.56
N LEU A 52 -4.77 -2.00 -2.89
CA LEU A 52 -3.88 -1.70 -4.00
C LEU A 52 -4.14 -2.67 -5.14
N LEU A 53 -4.14 -2.17 -6.37
CA LEU A 53 -4.26 -2.93 -7.61
C LEU A 53 -2.91 -2.91 -8.34
N PRO A 54 -1.95 -3.76 -7.95
CA PRO A 54 -0.61 -3.71 -8.51
C PRO A 54 -0.59 -4.03 -9.99
N THR A 55 0.20 -3.27 -10.73
CA THR A 55 0.44 -3.48 -12.16
C THR A 55 1.89 -3.88 -12.41
N ARG A 56 2.18 -4.43 -13.58
CA ARG A 56 3.57 -4.77 -13.97
C ARG A 56 4.48 -3.55 -13.96
N GLU A 57 3.96 -2.41 -14.38
CA GLU A 57 4.69 -1.14 -14.44
C GLU A 57 4.96 -0.60 -13.02
N LEU A 58 4.00 -0.72 -12.09
CA LEU A 58 4.21 -0.38 -10.68
C LEU A 58 5.35 -1.20 -10.08
N ILE A 59 5.35 -2.51 -10.29
CA ILE A 59 6.42 -3.39 -9.77
C ILE A 59 7.79 -2.99 -10.35
N ARG A 60 7.86 -2.73 -11.66
CA ARG A 60 9.11 -2.27 -12.30
C ARG A 60 9.61 -0.93 -11.75
N ALA A 61 8.70 0.03 -11.56
CA ALA A 61 9.03 1.34 -11.00
C ALA A 61 9.52 1.23 -9.54
N LEU A 62 8.86 0.42 -8.71
CA LEU A 62 9.31 0.13 -7.35
C LEU A 62 10.70 -0.50 -7.32
N VAL A 63 10.97 -1.52 -8.15
CA VAL A 63 12.29 -2.16 -8.25
C VAL A 63 13.35 -1.15 -8.67
N ALA A 64 13.06 -0.31 -9.67
CA ALA A 64 13.98 0.72 -10.14
C ALA A 64 14.32 1.70 -9.00
N ARG A 65 13.32 2.16 -8.25
CA ARG A 65 13.52 3.06 -7.11
C ARG A 65 14.30 2.42 -5.98
N ILE A 66 13.97 1.20 -5.58
CA ILE A 66 14.69 0.45 -4.55
C ILE A 66 16.18 0.33 -4.90
N ARG A 67 16.49 0.01 -6.16
CA ARG A 67 17.87 -0.07 -6.66
C ARG A 67 18.58 1.28 -6.66
N ALA A 68 17.90 2.35 -7.10
CA ALA A 68 18.44 3.71 -7.10
C ALA A 68 18.79 4.20 -5.68
N LEU A 69 18.04 3.77 -4.66
CA LEU A 69 18.32 4.03 -3.25
C LEU A 69 19.48 3.18 -2.69
N GLY A 70 20.01 2.22 -3.45
CA GLY A 70 21.01 1.27 -2.98
C GLY A 70 20.49 0.29 -1.91
N ALA A 71 19.16 0.18 -1.75
CA ALA A 71 18.55 -0.71 -0.78
C ALA A 71 18.62 -2.17 -1.28
N ARG A 72 19.05 -3.07 -0.40
CA ARG A 72 19.15 -4.51 -0.68
C ARG A 72 18.19 -5.33 0.17
N ARG A 73 17.93 -4.88 1.39
CA ARG A 73 16.99 -5.51 2.34
C ARG A 73 15.73 -4.68 2.41
N VAL A 74 14.64 -5.26 1.95
CA VAL A 74 13.32 -4.62 1.91
C VAL A 74 12.39 -5.38 2.86
N LEU A 75 11.70 -4.66 3.73
CA LEU A 75 10.66 -5.21 4.57
C LEU A 75 9.32 -4.58 4.17
N GLU A 76 8.39 -5.39 3.66
CA GLU A 76 6.99 -4.97 3.56
C GLU A 76 6.29 -5.19 4.90
N VAL A 77 5.67 -4.13 5.43
CA VAL A 77 4.84 -4.19 6.65
C VAL A 77 3.38 -3.94 6.31
N ALA A 78 2.48 -4.49 7.11
CA ALA A 78 1.05 -4.56 6.82
C ALA A 78 0.79 -5.20 5.45
N ALA A 79 1.51 -6.30 5.18
CA ALA A 79 1.60 -6.93 3.87
C ALA A 79 0.34 -7.70 3.44
N GLY A 80 -0.60 -7.93 4.37
CA GLY A 80 -1.83 -8.67 4.11
C GLY A 80 -1.57 -10.05 3.48
N ASP A 81 -1.99 -10.24 2.23
CA ASP A 81 -1.78 -11.49 1.49
C ASP A 81 -0.32 -11.69 1.00
N GLY A 82 0.53 -10.66 1.13
CA GLY A 82 1.93 -10.69 0.73
C GLY A 82 2.15 -10.66 -0.79
N PHE A 83 1.12 -10.35 -1.57
CA PHE A 83 1.21 -10.37 -3.04
C PHE A 83 2.23 -9.35 -3.58
N LEU A 84 2.30 -8.15 -3.00
CA LEU A 84 3.26 -7.14 -3.46
C LEU A 84 4.71 -7.61 -3.25
N SER A 85 5.03 -8.15 -2.08
CA SER A 85 6.35 -8.77 -1.80
C SER A 85 6.66 -9.93 -2.74
N ALA A 86 5.69 -10.80 -3.02
CA ALA A 86 5.88 -11.92 -3.93
C ALA A 86 6.20 -11.43 -5.35
N ALA A 87 5.48 -10.43 -5.84
CA ALA A 87 5.71 -9.82 -7.15
C ALA A 87 7.10 -9.14 -7.23
N LEU A 88 7.50 -8.44 -6.18
CA LEU A 88 8.83 -7.82 -6.10
C LEU A 88 9.96 -8.85 -6.09
N ARG A 89 9.82 -9.96 -5.32
CA ARG A 89 10.81 -11.07 -5.31
C ARG A 89 10.97 -11.67 -6.71
N GLN A 90 9.86 -11.89 -7.41
CA GLN A 90 9.89 -12.41 -8.78
C GLN A 90 10.58 -11.44 -9.75
N ALA A 91 10.32 -10.14 -9.63
CA ALA A 91 10.87 -9.12 -10.53
C ALA A 91 12.35 -8.77 -10.21
N ALA A 92 12.80 -9.03 -8.98
CA ALA A 92 14.15 -8.68 -8.52
C ALA A 92 14.72 -9.77 -7.57
N PRO A 93 15.14 -10.93 -8.10
CA PRO A 93 15.62 -12.07 -7.28
C PRO A 93 16.86 -11.73 -6.41
N GLY A 94 17.62 -10.69 -6.76
CA GLY A 94 18.77 -10.22 -5.98
C GLY A 94 18.42 -9.35 -4.76
N LEU A 95 17.15 -9.00 -4.56
CA LEU A 95 16.69 -8.28 -3.38
C LEU A 95 16.26 -9.26 -2.28
N GLN A 96 16.67 -8.99 -1.06
CA GLN A 96 16.16 -9.69 0.11
C GLN A 96 14.86 -9.04 0.56
N ILE A 97 13.73 -9.65 0.26
CA ILE A 97 12.40 -9.09 0.56
C ILE A 97 11.70 -9.97 1.58
N VAL A 98 11.35 -9.38 2.72
CA VAL A 98 10.56 -9.99 3.79
C VAL A 98 9.21 -9.30 3.84
N ALA A 99 8.13 -10.07 4.04
CA ALA A 99 6.78 -9.57 4.27
C ALA A 99 6.36 -9.87 5.71
N SER A 100 5.78 -8.87 6.40
CA SER A 100 5.22 -9.04 7.73
C SER A 100 3.87 -8.35 7.86
N ASP A 101 3.03 -8.91 8.70
CA ASP A 101 1.75 -8.33 9.11
C ASP A 101 1.43 -8.79 10.53
N SER A 102 0.86 -7.92 11.34
CA SER A 102 0.49 -8.27 12.72
C SER A 102 -0.70 -9.25 12.77
N GLY A 103 -1.52 -9.28 11.74
CA GLY A 103 -2.80 -9.97 11.71
C GLY A 103 -3.91 -9.27 12.51
N ALA A 104 -3.66 -8.08 13.02
CA ALA A 104 -4.62 -7.36 13.86
C ALA A 104 -5.96 -7.11 13.15
N TRP A 105 -5.91 -6.79 11.85
CA TRP A 105 -7.13 -6.59 11.05
C TRP A 105 -7.85 -7.91 10.78
N THR A 106 -7.12 -8.97 10.48
CA THR A 106 -7.66 -10.34 10.34
C THR A 106 -8.36 -10.77 11.64
N ASP A 107 -7.69 -10.57 12.76
CA ASP A 107 -8.24 -10.94 14.08
C ASP A 107 -9.46 -10.10 14.45
N ALA A 108 -9.44 -8.80 14.18
CA ALA A 108 -10.57 -7.91 14.42
C ALA A 108 -11.80 -8.31 13.59
N SER A 109 -11.61 -8.55 12.27
CA SER A 109 -12.71 -8.97 11.41
C SER A 109 -13.25 -10.37 11.76
N ALA A 110 -12.40 -11.28 12.23
CA ALA A 110 -12.82 -12.60 12.69
C ALA A 110 -13.65 -12.55 13.98
N ARG A 111 -13.42 -11.54 14.84
CA ARG A 111 -14.18 -11.34 16.09
C ARG A 111 -15.51 -10.62 15.89
N MET A 112 -15.69 -9.94 14.77
CA MET A 112 -16.96 -9.29 14.47
C MET A 112 -18.06 -10.32 14.33
N THR A 113 -19.19 -10.08 14.98
CA THR A 113 -20.43 -10.84 14.74
C THR A 113 -20.96 -10.56 13.33
N ALA A 114 -21.81 -11.42 12.80
CA ALA A 114 -22.45 -11.19 11.50
C ALA A 114 -23.27 -9.88 11.49
N ARG A 115 -23.86 -9.50 12.64
CA ARG A 115 -24.57 -8.24 12.81
C ARG A 115 -23.63 -7.06 12.70
N GLU A 116 -22.51 -7.02 13.43
CA GLU A 116 -21.51 -5.95 13.39
C GLU A 116 -20.92 -5.80 11.99
N ARG A 117 -20.58 -6.89 11.29
CA ARG A 117 -20.11 -6.85 9.91
C ARG A 117 -21.12 -6.19 8.99
N ARG A 118 -22.42 -6.53 9.11
CA ARG A 118 -23.50 -5.93 8.32
C ARG A 118 -23.74 -4.46 8.67
N GLU A 119 -23.75 -4.12 9.95
CA GLU A 119 -23.92 -2.73 10.42
C GLU A 119 -22.76 -1.84 9.99
N PHE A 120 -21.52 -2.36 10.03
CA PHE A 120 -20.35 -1.60 9.65
C PHE A 120 -20.33 -1.26 8.14
N ARG A 121 -20.81 -2.17 7.27
CA ARG A 121 -20.73 -2.01 5.81
C ARG A 121 -21.98 -2.41 5.03
N GLY A 122 -23.02 -2.81 5.69
CA GLY A 122 -24.25 -3.30 5.06
C GLY A 122 -24.14 -4.68 4.38
N VAL A 123 -22.95 -5.31 4.39
CA VAL A 123 -22.68 -6.61 3.74
C VAL A 123 -21.63 -7.39 4.53
N ASP A 124 -21.60 -8.71 4.35
CA ASP A 124 -20.51 -9.55 4.86
C ASP A 124 -19.24 -9.28 4.07
N VAL A 125 -18.29 -8.55 4.69
CA VAL A 125 -17.01 -8.25 4.08
C VAL A 125 -15.99 -9.29 4.50
N PRO A 126 -15.31 -9.97 3.55
CA PRO A 126 -14.25 -10.89 3.89
C PRO A 126 -13.10 -10.15 4.57
N GLY A 127 -12.56 -10.71 5.63
CA GLY A 127 -11.37 -10.16 6.30
C GLY A 127 -10.12 -10.34 5.45
N VAL A 128 -9.12 -9.50 5.69
CA VAL A 128 -7.78 -9.68 5.10
C VAL A 128 -7.23 -11.04 5.56
N ARG A 129 -6.79 -11.85 4.60
CA ARG A 129 -6.13 -13.13 4.86
C ARG A 129 -4.63 -12.95 4.76
N LEU A 130 -3.90 -13.45 5.75
CA LEU A 130 -2.44 -13.44 5.69
C LEU A 130 -1.96 -14.49 4.70
N GLY A 131 -1.04 -14.10 3.82
CA GLY A 131 -0.37 -15.02 2.91
C GLY A 131 0.54 -15.99 3.67
N ALA A 132 0.70 -17.21 3.17
CA ALA A 132 1.54 -18.24 3.81
C ALA A 132 3.02 -17.82 3.98
N SER A 133 3.53 -16.92 3.15
CA SER A 133 4.90 -16.38 3.21
C SER A 133 5.03 -15.08 4.03
N VAL A 134 3.94 -14.63 4.66
CA VAL A 134 3.92 -13.42 5.49
C VAL A 134 4.19 -13.78 6.95
N LEU A 135 5.19 -13.15 7.53
CA LEU A 135 5.49 -13.33 8.95
C LEU A 135 4.43 -12.64 9.79
N ARG A 136 3.79 -13.37 10.68
CA ARG A 136 2.87 -12.79 11.65
C ARG A 136 3.66 -12.06 12.74
N LEU A 137 3.96 -10.78 12.50
CA LEU A 137 4.82 -9.97 13.36
C LEU A 137 4.45 -8.50 13.25
N ASP A 138 4.45 -7.81 14.41
CA ASP A 138 4.30 -6.35 14.48
C ASP A 138 5.38 -5.63 13.67
N ALA A 139 5.02 -4.52 13.04
CA ALA A 139 5.90 -3.78 12.13
C ALA A 139 7.23 -3.37 12.78
N LEU A 140 7.21 -2.85 14.03
CA LEU A 140 8.44 -2.43 14.69
C LEU A 140 9.29 -3.60 15.16
N ALA A 141 8.65 -4.71 15.55
CA ALA A 141 9.35 -5.95 15.85
C ALA A 141 9.99 -6.53 14.57
N ALA A 142 9.28 -6.48 13.44
CA ALA A 142 9.80 -6.89 12.14
C ALA A 142 11.00 -6.03 11.69
N ILE A 143 10.94 -4.71 11.87
CA ILE A 143 12.06 -3.79 11.59
C ILE A 143 13.28 -4.16 12.44
N ARG A 144 13.10 -4.34 13.76
CA ARG A 144 14.21 -4.73 14.63
C ARG A 144 14.84 -6.06 14.24
N ARG A 145 14.02 -7.04 13.85
CA ARG A 145 14.47 -8.39 13.48
C ARG A 145 15.19 -8.43 12.14
N SER A 146 14.66 -7.75 11.11
CA SER A 146 15.16 -7.83 9.74
C SER A 146 16.17 -6.74 9.40
N GLN A 147 16.25 -5.67 10.20
CA GLN A 147 17.13 -4.51 9.97
C GLN A 147 17.13 -4.07 8.49
N PRO A 148 15.99 -3.70 7.93
CA PRO A 148 15.87 -3.40 6.51
C PRO A 148 16.55 -2.08 6.16
N ASP A 149 17.01 -1.96 4.91
CA ASP A 149 17.45 -0.69 4.34
C ASP A 149 16.23 0.18 3.99
N LEU A 150 15.13 -0.46 3.57
CA LEU A 150 13.88 0.17 3.19
C LEU A 150 12.68 -0.61 3.78
N VAL A 151 11.78 0.11 4.42
CA VAL A 151 10.44 -0.37 4.77
C VAL A 151 9.47 0.05 3.68
N LEU A 152 8.75 -0.91 3.12
CA LEU A 152 7.64 -0.68 2.17
C LEU A 152 6.32 -0.91 2.89
N THR A 153 5.34 -0.08 2.61
CA THR A 153 3.98 -0.29 3.08
C THR A 153 2.97 0.21 2.07
N SER A 154 1.81 -0.44 2.01
CA SER A 154 0.72 -0.01 1.16
C SER A 154 -0.60 0.00 1.93
N TRP A 155 -1.36 1.09 1.78
CA TRP A 155 -2.70 1.21 2.36
C TRP A 155 -2.77 0.95 3.87
N LEU A 156 -1.82 1.52 4.62
CA LEU A 156 -1.87 1.51 6.07
C LEU A 156 -3.21 2.10 6.57
N PRO A 157 -3.84 1.50 7.59
CA PRO A 157 -4.93 2.15 8.30
C PRO A 157 -4.43 3.44 8.97
N GLN A 158 -5.33 4.39 9.18
CA GLN A 158 -5.01 5.59 9.93
C GLN A 158 -4.47 5.28 11.32
N GLY A 159 -3.54 6.11 11.80
CA GLY A 159 -2.90 5.95 13.10
C GLY A 159 -1.43 6.34 13.08
N ALA A 160 -0.75 6.13 14.20
CA ALA A 160 0.64 6.56 14.39
C ALA A 160 1.69 5.57 13.86
N LEU A 161 1.30 4.50 13.17
CA LEU A 161 2.25 3.45 12.78
C LEU A 161 3.29 3.96 11.79
N LEU A 162 2.87 4.75 10.79
CA LEU A 162 3.79 5.34 9.80
C LEU A 162 4.84 6.22 10.48
N ASP A 163 4.42 7.09 11.39
CA ASP A 163 5.33 7.92 12.18
C ASP A 163 6.35 7.11 12.98
N ARG A 164 5.88 6.03 13.61
CA ARG A 164 6.73 5.14 14.39
C ARG A 164 7.76 4.42 13.53
N MET A 165 7.38 4.05 12.30
CA MET A 165 8.31 3.45 11.32
C MET A 165 9.36 4.44 10.83
N VAL A 166 8.96 5.69 10.52
CA VAL A 166 9.91 6.74 10.10
C VAL A 166 10.90 7.08 11.23
N ARG A 167 10.45 7.03 12.49
CA ARG A 167 11.31 7.23 13.69
C ARG A 167 12.15 6.01 14.04
N ALA A 168 11.89 4.85 13.47
CA ALA A 168 12.70 3.65 13.70
C ALA A 168 14.07 3.78 13.01
N PRO A 169 15.08 2.95 13.39
CA PRO A 169 16.43 2.99 12.81
C PRO A 169 16.46 2.37 11.41
N VAL A 170 15.71 2.95 10.48
CA VAL A 170 15.66 2.60 9.07
C VAL A 170 16.13 3.80 8.23
N ARG A 171 16.70 3.53 7.03
CA ARG A 171 17.10 4.61 6.14
C ARG A 171 15.92 5.17 5.37
N TYR A 172 15.01 4.33 4.90
CA TYR A 172 13.90 4.73 4.05
C TYR A 172 12.60 4.05 4.47
N VAL A 173 11.50 4.80 4.37
CA VAL A 173 10.14 4.26 4.45
C VAL A 173 9.39 4.72 3.21
N LEU A 174 8.96 3.78 2.36
CA LEU A 174 8.17 4.06 1.15
C LEU A 174 6.73 3.67 1.41
N GLU A 175 5.85 4.64 1.37
CA GLU A 175 4.41 4.46 1.53
C GLU A 175 3.70 4.59 0.18
N ILE A 176 2.82 3.63 -0.12
CA ILE A 176 1.81 3.73 -1.17
C ILE A 176 0.48 3.94 -0.47
N GLY A 177 0.00 5.17 -0.43
CA GLY A 177 -1.20 5.56 0.29
C GLY A 177 -2.19 6.32 -0.59
N ALA A 178 -3.09 7.07 0.02
CA ALA A 178 -4.08 7.91 -0.64
C ALA A 178 -3.86 9.39 -0.37
N LYS A 179 -4.17 10.26 -1.36
CA LYS A 179 -4.02 11.72 -1.28
C LYS A 179 -4.99 12.38 -0.32
N ASP A 180 -6.15 11.79 -0.13
CA ASP A 180 -7.34 12.33 0.53
C ASP A 180 -7.47 11.95 2.01
N GLY A 181 -6.38 11.53 2.63
CA GLY A 181 -6.34 11.28 4.07
C GLY A 181 -6.98 9.96 4.53
N VAL A 182 -7.34 9.07 3.60
CA VAL A 182 -7.80 7.71 3.93
C VAL A 182 -6.68 6.88 4.55
N THR A 183 -5.43 7.19 4.21
CA THR A 183 -4.22 6.63 4.81
C THR A 183 -3.48 7.71 5.62
N PRO A 184 -2.52 7.37 6.50
CA PRO A 184 -1.89 8.35 7.40
C PRO A 184 -0.92 9.31 6.72
N GLY A 185 -0.62 9.17 5.42
CA GLY A 185 0.45 9.87 4.72
C GLY A 185 0.51 11.37 4.95
N ALA A 186 -0.61 12.08 4.77
CA ALA A 186 -0.65 13.54 4.92
C ALA A 186 -0.21 14.03 6.32
N TRP A 187 -0.52 13.28 7.36
CA TRP A 187 -0.08 13.60 8.72
C TRP A 187 1.42 13.41 8.91
N SER A 188 2.00 12.44 8.22
CA SER A 188 3.42 12.10 8.32
C SER A 188 4.31 12.98 7.43
N TRP A 189 3.74 13.87 6.56
CA TRP A 189 4.53 14.77 5.71
C TRP A 189 5.34 15.82 6.48
N ARG A 190 5.19 15.93 7.79
CA ARG A 190 6.08 16.68 8.66
C ARG A 190 7.51 16.10 8.76
N PHE A 191 7.69 14.83 8.41
CA PHE A 191 9.01 14.26 8.26
C PHE A 191 9.60 14.63 6.90
N ALA A 192 10.93 14.67 6.82
CA ALA A 192 11.61 14.87 5.55
C ALA A 192 11.19 13.77 4.57
N HIS A 193 10.68 14.15 3.41
CA HIS A 193 10.13 13.24 2.42
C HIS A 193 10.25 13.78 1.00
N GLU A 194 9.99 12.93 0.03
CA GLU A 194 9.77 13.29 -1.37
C GLU A 194 8.59 12.50 -1.93
N PHE A 195 7.89 13.06 -2.92
CA PHE A 195 6.86 12.36 -3.66
C PHE A 195 7.48 11.65 -4.87
N CYS A 196 7.16 10.37 -5.02
CA CYS A 196 7.68 9.52 -6.10
C CYS A 196 6.67 9.47 -7.26
N GLU A 197 6.57 10.57 -8.03
CA GLU A 197 5.60 10.70 -9.13
C GLU A 197 5.84 9.64 -10.23
N GLU A 198 7.09 9.23 -10.43
CA GLU A 198 7.49 8.18 -11.37
C GLU A 198 6.92 6.79 -11.02
N ILE A 199 6.58 6.58 -9.74
CA ILE A 199 5.91 5.37 -9.26
C ILE A 199 4.40 5.61 -9.19
N GLU A 200 3.98 6.76 -8.64
CA GLU A 200 2.59 7.13 -8.42
C GLU A 200 1.72 6.98 -9.67
N ARG A 201 2.22 7.37 -10.82
CA ARG A 201 1.51 7.25 -12.10
C ARG A 201 1.09 5.81 -12.47
N TYR A 202 1.68 4.80 -11.84
CA TYR A 202 1.34 3.39 -12.03
C TYR A 202 0.59 2.78 -10.84
N ALA A 203 0.50 3.49 -9.72
CA ALA A 203 -0.24 3.03 -8.55
C ALA A 203 -1.75 3.19 -8.79
N ARG A 204 -2.48 2.08 -8.73
CA ARG A 204 -3.94 2.04 -8.80
C ARG A 204 -4.48 1.45 -7.52
N CYS A 205 -5.57 2.02 -7.05
CA CYS A 205 -6.19 1.60 -5.81
C CYS A 205 -7.71 1.48 -5.98
N ARG A 206 -8.37 0.98 -4.96
CA ARG A 206 -9.81 0.78 -4.93
C ARG A 206 -10.67 2.04 -5.11
N LEU A 207 -10.06 3.24 -5.12
CA LEU A 207 -10.75 4.51 -5.32
C LEU A 207 -10.57 5.05 -6.75
N ASP A 208 -9.73 4.43 -7.58
CA ASP A 208 -9.38 4.93 -8.92
C ASP A 208 -10.36 4.44 -10.00
N GLU A 209 -11.64 4.77 -9.86
CA GLU A 209 -12.69 4.35 -10.82
C GLU A 209 -12.51 4.99 -12.21
N ARG A 210 -11.90 6.15 -12.28
CA ARG A 210 -11.67 6.91 -13.52
C ARG A 210 -10.24 7.46 -13.54
N PRO A 211 -9.24 6.61 -13.81
CA PRO A 211 -7.85 7.02 -13.76
C PRO A 211 -7.48 8.23 -14.61
N ALA A 212 -8.20 8.44 -15.72
CA ALA A 212 -8.02 9.60 -16.61
C ALA A 212 -8.44 10.95 -15.95
N GLN A 213 -9.26 10.92 -14.91
CA GLN A 213 -9.69 12.11 -14.16
C GLN A 213 -8.78 12.44 -12.98
N GLY A 214 -7.82 11.59 -12.68
CA GLY A 214 -6.86 11.70 -11.60
C GLY A 214 -6.78 10.44 -10.79
N LEU A 215 -5.64 10.26 -10.13
CA LEU A 215 -5.38 9.13 -9.25
C LEU A 215 -5.53 9.56 -7.80
N HIS A 216 -6.12 8.70 -6.98
CA HIS A 216 -6.21 8.87 -5.53
C HIS A 216 -4.92 8.41 -4.84
N SER A 217 -4.15 7.53 -5.45
CA SER A 217 -2.90 7.05 -4.88
C SER A 217 -1.86 8.17 -4.75
N ARG A 218 -1.08 8.12 -3.66
CA ARG A 218 0.12 8.89 -3.42
C ARG A 218 1.26 7.95 -3.07
N VAL A 219 2.44 8.20 -3.62
CA VAL A 219 3.65 7.46 -3.25
C VAL A 219 4.65 8.40 -2.63
N THR A 220 4.95 8.18 -1.35
CA THR A 220 5.82 9.03 -0.55
C THR A 220 7.01 8.24 -0.04
N LEU A 221 8.22 8.73 -0.29
CA LEU A 221 9.44 8.24 0.31
C LEU A 221 9.83 9.14 1.47
N TYR A 222 9.84 8.61 2.68
CA TYR A 222 10.32 9.28 3.87
C TYR A 222 11.78 8.90 4.14
N PHE A 223 12.56 9.89 4.56
CA PHE A 223 13.90 9.68 5.07
C PHE A 223 13.81 9.32 6.55
N GLY A 224 14.07 8.05 6.87
CA GLY A 224 13.94 7.51 8.22
C GLY A 224 15.10 7.91 9.14
N ALA A 225 14.98 7.61 10.45
CA ALA A 225 15.92 8.09 11.47
C ALA A 225 17.39 7.68 11.27
N ALA A 226 17.67 6.64 10.48
CA ALA A 226 19.04 6.27 10.10
C ALA A 226 19.53 6.97 8.82
N HIS A 227 18.75 7.88 8.22
CA HIS A 227 19.15 8.63 7.04
C HIS A 227 19.73 10.00 7.42
N PRO A 228 20.83 10.48 6.80
CA PRO A 228 21.41 11.81 7.13
C PRO A 228 20.44 12.99 6.96
N THR A 229 19.50 12.88 6.02
CA THR A 229 18.48 13.92 5.76
C THR A 229 17.27 13.84 6.71
N TYR A 230 17.28 12.91 7.68
CA TYR A 230 16.16 12.78 8.61
C TYR A 230 15.87 14.12 9.30
N ALA A 231 14.64 14.58 9.21
CA ALA A 231 14.14 15.76 9.89
C ALA A 231 12.66 15.56 10.22
N CYS A 232 12.21 16.17 11.30
CA CYS A 232 10.81 16.20 11.69
C CYS A 232 10.45 17.63 12.09
N GLU A 233 9.58 18.26 11.34
CA GLU A 233 9.07 19.60 11.68
C GLU A 233 8.12 19.52 12.88
N ARG A 234 8.20 20.50 13.77
CA ARG A 234 7.24 20.61 14.88
C ARG A 234 5.93 21.16 14.34
N VAL A 235 4.89 20.37 14.40
CA VAL A 235 3.52 20.80 14.10
C VAL A 235 3.01 21.59 15.31
N ARG A 236 2.57 22.83 15.12
CA ARG A 236 1.93 23.63 16.16
C ARG A 236 0.41 23.32 16.14
N PRO A 237 -0.28 23.41 17.30
CA PRO A 237 -1.73 23.39 17.32
C PRO A 237 -2.28 24.45 16.36
N GLY A 238 -3.13 24.04 15.41
CA GLY A 238 -3.68 24.94 14.38
C GLY A 238 -2.98 24.95 13.03
N ASP A 239 -1.80 24.34 12.90
CA ASP A 239 -1.16 24.18 11.59
C ASP A 239 -1.97 23.19 10.72
N TRP A 240 -2.22 23.60 9.48
CA TRP A 240 -2.91 22.75 8.51
C TRP A 240 -1.92 21.87 7.76
N LEU A 241 -2.15 20.56 7.69
CA LEU A 241 -1.24 19.58 7.12
C LEU A 241 -0.84 19.82 5.65
N TRP A 242 -1.70 20.48 4.88
CA TRP A 242 -1.42 20.81 3.48
C TRP A 242 -0.33 21.92 3.32
N GLN A 243 0.13 22.56 4.39
CA GLN A 243 1.28 23.48 4.36
C GLN A 243 2.63 22.73 4.31
N TYR A 244 2.64 21.45 4.68
CA TYR A 244 3.84 20.60 4.61
C TYR A 244 4.05 20.08 3.19
N ARG A 245 4.59 20.95 2.34
CA ARG A 245 5.03 20.56 0.99
C ARG A 245 6.47 20.03 1.07
N PRO A 246 6.85 19.04 0.21
CA PRO A 246 8.24 18.61 0.12
C PRO A 246 9.11 19.83 -0.23
N ARG A 247 10.22 19.99 0.49
CA ARG A 247 11.21 20.97 0.08
C ARG A 247 11.74 20.51 -1.28
N ARG A 248 11.54 21.32 -2.32
CA ARG A 248 12.22 21.12 -3.60
C ARG A 248 13.69 21.43 -3.33
N ASN A 249 14.55 20.41 -3.41
CA ASN A 249 15.99 20.60 -3.51
C ASN A 249 16.33 21.17 -4.87
#